data_6cc7e034af9d9c6e893d1cbb375df7a3
#
_entry.id   6cc7e034af9d9c6e893d1cbb375df7a3
#
_cell.length_a   1.000
_cell.length_b   1.000
_cell.length_c   1.000
_cell.angle_alpha   90.00
_cell.angle_beta   90.00
_cell.angle_gamma   90.00
#
_symmetry.space_group_name_H-M   'P 1'
#
loop_
_entity.id
_entity.type
_entity.pdbx_description
1 polymer ?
#
loop_
_entity_poly.entity_id
_entity_poly.type
_entity_poly.pdbx_seq_one_letter_code
_entity_poly.pdbx_strand_id
1 'polypeptide(L)'
;MKISADFTKITGKIKPMHAVGQPPLSLWRVTDEYMHFLGEAGIPFSRLHDTGGRYGAGVYVDIPNIFHDFDADENDPFSYDFRSTDKLLQYITAQGTQVYYRLGVTIENDHALASYRVFPPKDPEKWARICEHIIAHYNEGWKDGFHLGIRYWEIWNEPDDCVPTAMSSMWIGKPQEYYNLYCVTAKHLKAVFGDTIKVGGYASCGFYKWQSDPDGTGLPEDITVVLPDGTLGLKEGYVREHYFIQFFHEFLRAVKKAGAPLDFFSWHSYSSVPNVIPMAGYVDKVLEYEGFGGTEHLCNEWNTCHDERKGTSYASANVLAMMLGMQKTSVSMMNFYDASMGLMSYSGLFNAETHCPLPTYFTFMAFNHLYRLQNEIETATEGDPLYVGGATDGTEKVLLIANRSEKAVTAELDIAGASTDGAEILRIDGVYTYSPTGKRVVDGKLLLPAWSCTEIRMK
;
A
#
# COMPACT_ATOMS: atom_id res chain seq x y z
N MET A 1 13.37 19.10 22.04
CA MET A 1 12.22 19.23 21.13
C MET A 1 10.94 18.96 21.91
N LYS A 2 9.88 19.73 21.65
CA LYS A 2 8.61 19.59 22.35
C LYS A 2 7.69 18.58 21.64
N ILE A 3 7.01 17.74 22.41
CA ILE A 3 5.93 16.84 21.97
C ILE A 3 4.71 17.13 22.82
N SER A 4 3.58 17.42 22.19
CA SER A 4 2.30 17.57 22.88
C SER A 4 1.34 16.43 22.51
N ALA A 5 0.56 15.98 23.50
CA ALA A 5 -0.50 14.99 23.33
C ALA A 5 -1.68 15.29 24.27
N ASP A 6 -2.90 15.36 23.76
CA ASP A 6 -4.10 15.62 24.53
C ASP A 6 -5.10 14.46 24.40
N PHE A 7 -5.11 13.58 25.39
CA PHE A 7 -5.99 12.42 25.45
C PHE A 7 -7.47 12.77 25.72
N THR A 8 -7.77 14.03 25.98
CA THR A 8 -9.16 14.51 26.10
C THR A 8 -9.77 14.94 24.77
N LYS A 9 -8.94 15.05 23.71
CA LYS A 9 -9.34 15.50 22.38
C LYS A 9 -9.19 14.39 21.35
N ILE A 10 -10.32 13.82 20.95
CA ILE A 10 -10.37 12.86 19.85
C ILE A 10 -10.42 13.63 18.53
N THR A 11 -9.50 13.33 17.61
CA THR A 11 -9.39 13.99 16.30
C THR A 11 -9.92 13.14 15.16
N GLY A 12 -10.03 11.82 15.35
CA GLY A 12 -10.47 10.90 14.31
C GLY A 12 -10.35 9.44 14.71
N LYS A 13 -10.13 8.62 13.71
CA LYS A 13 -9.83 7.19 13.87
C LYS A 13 -8.42 6.89 13.40
N ILE A 14 -7.75 5.95 14.06
CA ILE A 14 -6.51 5.40 13.55
C ILE A 14 -6.82 4.58 12.29
N LYS A 15 -6.16 4.92 11.20
CA LYS A 15 -6.31 4.30 9.88
C LYS A 15 -5.37 3.10 9.73
N PRO A 16 -5.63 2.18 8.78
CA PRO A 16 -4.77 0.99 8.54
C PRO A 16 -3.48 1.36 7.81
N MET A 17 -2.59 2.13 8.45
CA MET A 17 -1.30 2.56 7.89
C MET A 17 -0.24 1.45 7.91
N HIS A 18 -0.51 0.36 8.64
CA HIS A 18 0.36 -0.81 8.81
C HIS A 18 -0.12 -2.04 8.05
N ALA A 19 -0.86 -1.85 6.94
CA ALA A 19 -1.13 -2.93 6.02
C ALA A 19 0.15 -3.26 5.20
N VAL A 20 0.17 -4.42 4.55
CA VAL A 20 1.32 -4.90 3.78
C VAL A 20 0.96 -5.20 2.33
N GLY A 21 1.90 -5.01 1.44
CA GLY A 21 1.94 -5.63 0.12
C GLY A 21 2.58 -7.01 0.26
N GLN A 22 2.02 -7.99 -0.40
CA GLN A 22 2.33 -9.40 -0.30
C GLN A 22 2.22 -9.97 1.13
N PRO A 23 1.81 -11.21 1.30
CA PRO A 23 1.88 -11.91 2.57
C PRO A 23 3.28 -12.50 2.80
N PRO A 24 3.59 -12.99 4.01
CA PRO A 24 4.85 -13.65 4.32
C PRO A 24 4.93 -15.05 3.69
N LEU A 25 5.05 -15.10 2.37
CA LEU A 25 5.22 -16.32 1.58
C LEU A 25 6.68 -16.70 1.44
N SER A 26 6.98 -17.99 1.50
CA SER A 26 8.24 -18.51 1.04
C SER A 26 8.30 -18.49 -0.50
N LEU A 27 9.50 -18.32 -1.07
CA LEU A 27 9.73 -18.18 -2.52
C LEU A 27 9.30 -19.38 -3.38
N TRP A 28 8.92 -20.51 -2.79
CA TRP A 28 8.84 -21.77 -3.52
C TRP A 28 7.46 -22.43 -3.53
N ARG A 29 6.55 -22.04 -2.63
CA ARG A 29 5.24 -22.68 -2.51
C ARG A 29 4.24 -21.87 -1.69
N VAL A 30 2.97 -22.03 -1.96
CA VAL A 30 1.89 -21.57 -1.07
C VAL A 30 1.85 -22.48 0.15
N THR A 31 2.22 -21.91 1.31
CA THR A 31 2.13 -22.58 2.61
C THR A 31 1.57 -21.62 3.64
N ASP A 32 1.05 -22.15 4.73
CA ASP A 32 0.60 -21.40 5.90
C ASP A 32 1.72 -21.15 6.93
N GLU A 33 2.92 -21.67 6.66
CA GLU A 33 4.05 -21.75 7.61
C GLU A 33 4.37 -20.42 8.28
N TYR A 34 4.29 -19.30 7.55
CA TYR A 34 4.63 -17.97 8.05
C TYR A 34 3.43 -17.03 8.17
N MET A 35 2.24 -17.46 7.79
CA MET A 35 1.05 -16.60 7.77
C MET A 35 0.66 -16.12 9.17
N HIS A 36 1.00 -16.87 10.23
CA HIS A 36 0.75 -16.48 11.63
C HIS A 36 1.35 -15.11 11.97
N PHE A 37 2.44 -14.69 11.31
CA PHE A 37 3.02 -13.36 11.51
C PHE A 37 2.06 -12.21 11.14
N LEU A 38 1.13 -12.43 10.21
CA LEU A 38 0.09 -11.43 9.92
C LEU A 38 -0.82 -11.20 11.14
N GLY A 39 -1.29 -12.29 11.75
CA GLY A 39 -2.14 -12.22 12.94
C GLY A 39 -1.41 -11.70 14.17
N GLU A 40 -0.17 -12.13 14.41
CA GLU A 40 0.65 -11.68 15.55
C GLU A 40 0.94 -10.17 15.49
N ALA A 41 1.23 -9.62 14.30
CA ALA A 41 1.39 -8.19 14.12
C ALA A 41 0.08 -7.44 13.96
N GLY A 42 -1.06 -8.14 13.85
CA GLY A 42 -2.38 -7.55 13.64
C GLY A 42 -2.49 -6.79 12.33
N ILE A 43 -1.88 -7.31 11.27
CA ILE A 43 -1.89 -6.71 9.93
C ILE A 43 -3.32 -6.65 9.39
N PRO A 44 -3.88 -5.46 9.12
CA PRO A 44 -5.28 -5.34 8.73
C PRO A 44 -5.58 -5.77 7.30
N PHE A 45 -4.66 -5.52 6.36
CA PHE A 45 -4.81 -5.86 4.95
C PHE A 45 -3.50 -6.39 4.37
N SER A 46 -3.62 -7.33 3.42
CA SER A 46 -2.56 -7.75 2.52
C SER A 46 -2.96 -7.48 1.08
N ARG A 47 -2.23 -6.59 0.39
CA ARG A 47 -2.41 -6.33 -1.04
C ARG A 47 -1.69 -7.39 -1.84
N LEU A 48 -2.41 -8.03 -2.74
CA LEU A 48 -1.90 -9.15 -3.53
C LEU A 48 -1.43 -8.68 -4.91
N HIS A 49 -0.17 -8.24 -4.96
CA HIS A 49 0.59 -7.98 -6.17
C HIS A 49 1.96 -8.66 -6.05
N ASP A 50 2.53 -9.19 -7.13
CA ASP A 50 3.76 -9.98 -7.13
C ASP A 50 3.72 -11.19 -6.17
N THR A 51 2.55 -11.74 -5.98
CA THR A 51 2.31 -12.78 -5.00
C THR A 51 2.63 -14.15 -5.58
N GLY A 52 3.85 -14.61 -5.40
CA GLY A 52 4.27 -15.90 -5.94
C GLY A 52 5.75 -16.17 -5.80
N GLY A 53 6.20 -17.25 -6.41
CA GLY A 53 7.59 -17.66 -6.43
C GLY A 53 8.40 -16.95 -7.53
N ARG A 54 9.72 -17.01 -7.43
CA ARG A 54 10.64 -16.53 -8.47
C ARG A 54 10.33 -17.16 -9.82
N TYR A 55 10.67 -16.43 -10.90
CA TYR A 55 10.62 -16.91 -12.27
C TYR A 55 9.22 -17.25 -12.79
N GLY A 56 8.21 -16.55 -12.34
CA GLY A 56 6.82 -16.76 -12.77
C GLY A 56 6.23 -18.11 -12.33
N ALA A 57 6.93 -18.88 -11.48
CA ALA A 57 6.38 -20.07 -10.87
C ALA A 57 5.50 -19.68 -9.70
N GLY A 58 4.18 -19.81 -9.85
CA GLY A 58 3.23 -19.60 -8.75
C GLY A 58 2.83 -18.16 -8.52
N VAL A 59 2.57 -17.39 -9.55
CA VAL A 59 1.95 -16.07 -9.43
C VAL A 59 0.46 -16.28 -9.20
N TYR A 60 0.11 -16.46 -7.96
CA TYR A 60 -1.13 -17.10 -7.54
C TYR A 60 -2.39 -16.29 -7.79
N VAL A 61 -2.28 -14.98 -7.96
CA VAL A 61 -3.43 -14.07 -8.08
C VAL A 61 -3.59 -13.51 -9.49
N ASP A 62 -2.65 -13.76 -10.38
CA ASP A 62 -2.67 -13.25 -11.73
C ASP A 62 -3.79 -13.87 -12.56
N ILE A 63 -4.53 -13.01 -13.25
CA ILE A 63 -5.66 -13.46 -14.08
C ILE A 63 -5.24 -14.53 -15.10
N PRO A 64 -4.09 -14.39 -15.83
CA PRO A 64 -3.66 -15.43 -16.75
C PRO A 64 -3.30 -16.77 -16.08
N ASN A 65 -3.08 -16.80 -14.79
CA ASN A 65 -2.83 -18.04 -14.05
C ASN A 65 -4.12 -18.69 -13.52
N ILE A 66 -5.15 -17.90 -13.35
CA ILE A 66 -6.50 -18.38 -12.98
C ILE A 66 -7.28 -18.77 -14.24
N PHE A 67 -7.23 -17.94 -15.28
CA PHE A 67 -7.89 -18.15 -16.57
C PHE A 67 -6.83 -18.25 -17.66
N HIS A 68 -6.35 -19.47 -17.91
CA HIS A 68 -5.14 -19.72 -18.72
C HIS A 68 -5.27 -19.42 -20.19
N ASP A 69 -6.43 -19.73 -20.76
CA ASP A 69 -6.71 -19.57 -22.19
C ASP A 69 -7.76 -18.49 -22.40
N PHE A 70 -7.33 -17.31 -22.87
CA PHE A 70 -8.24 -16.20 -23.09
C PHE A 70 -9.30 -16.48 -24.15
N ASP A 71 -9.07 -17.47 -25.04
CA ASP A 71 -10.05 -17.84 -26.09
C ASP A 71 -11.07 -18.90 -25.57
N ALA A 72 -10.86 -19.47 -24.37
CA ALA A 72 -11.86 -20.36 -23.73
C ALA A 72 -13.15 -19.61 -23.36
N ASP A 73 -14.21 -20.35 -23.12
CA ASP A 73 -15.49 -19.79 -22.65
C ASP A 73 -15.36 -19.34 -21.18
N GLU A 74 -15.53 -18.05 -20.95
CA GLU A 74 -15.48 -17.46 -19.60
C GLU A 74 -16.64 -17.85 -18.70
N ASN A 75 -17.73 -18.37 -19.26
CA ASN A 75 -18.89 -18.86 -18.50
C ASN A 75 -18.72 -20.34 -18.08
N ASP A 76 -17.74 -21.05 -18.67
CA ASP A 76 -17.43 -22.41 -18.25
C ASP A 76 -16.58 -22.41 -16.99
N PRO A 77 -17.07 -22.91 -15.84
CA PRO A 77 -16.30 -23.01 -14.61
C PRO A 77 -15.00 -23.81 -14.76
N PHE A 78 -14.90 -24.73 -15.72
CA PHE A 78 -13.68 -25.52 -15.96
C PHE A 78 -12.57 -24.72 -16.66
N SER A 79 -12.86 -23.54 -17.19
CA SER A 79 -11.87 -22.62 -17.75
C SER A 79 -11.01 -21.92 -16.68
N TYR A 80 -11.35 -22.07 -15.38
CA TYR A 80 -10.68 -21.41 -14.27
C TYR A 80 -9.93 -22.40 -13.37
N ASP A 81 -8.74 -22.03 -12.94
CA ASP A 81 -7.94 -22.75 -11.93
C ASP A 81 -7.69 -21.88 -10.69
N PHE A 82 -8.50 -22.06 -9.66
CA PHE A 82 -8.40 -21.32 -8.41
C PHE A 82 -7.52 -22.00 -7.34
N ARG A 83 -7.04 -23.23 -7.59
CA ARG A 83 -6.43 -24.09 -6.56
C ARG A 83 -5.33 -23.46 -5.73
N SER A 84 -4.45 -22.66 -6.35
CA SER A 84 -3.34 -22.00 -5.64
C SER A 84 -3.80 -20.72 -4.97
N THR A 85 -4.66 -19.95 -5.62
CA THR A 85 -5.20 -18.69 -5.11
C THR A 85 -6.11 -18.94 -3.91
N ASP A 86 -6.95 -20.00 -3.95
CA ASP A 86 -7.81 -20.41 -2.84
C ASP A 86 -7.04 -20.64 -1.56
N LYS A 87 -5.95 -21.41 -1.64
CA LYS A 87 -5.10 -21.68 -0.48
C LYS A 87 -4.49 -20.42 0.08
N LEU A 88 -4.00 -19.55 -0.80
CA LEU A 88 -3.41 -18.29 -0.41
C LEU A 88 -4.40 -17.42 0.36
N LEU A 89 -5.59 -17.22 -0.19
CA LEU A 89 -6.59 -16.37 0.43
C LEU A 89 -7.11 -16.95 1.74
N GLN A 90 -7.29 -18.26 1.80
CA GLN A 90 -7.65 -18.96 3.05
C GLN A 90 -6.60 -18.76 4.15
N TYR A 91 -5.31 -18.87 3.82
CA TYR A 91 -4.24 -18.71 4.80
C TYR A 91 -4.15 -17.28 5.33
N ILE A 92 -4.32 -16.26 4.46
CA ILE A 92 -4.33 -14.86 4.86
C ILE A 92 -5.53 -14.55 5.75
N THR A 93 -6.73 -14.92 5.31
CA THR A 93 -7.97 -14.59 6.02
C THR A 93 -8.11 -15.35 7.34
N ALA A 94 -7.54 -16.55 7.46
CA ALA A 94 -7.47 -17.31 8.71
C ALA A 94 -6.69 -16.56 9.82
N GLN A 95 -5.85 -15.58 9.47
CA GLN A 95 -5.13 -14.74 10.42
C GLN A 95 -5.90 -13.48 10.84
N GLY A 96 -7.11 -13.28 10.32
CA GLY A 96 -7.90 -12.05 10.53
C GLY A 96 -7.46 -10.89 9.62
N THR A 97 -6.53 -11.11 8.71
CA THR A 97 -6.07 -10.13 7.71
C THR A 97 -7.03 -10.12 6.53
N GLN A 98 -7.48 -8.96 6.10
CA GLN A 98 -8.32 -8.79 4.92
C GLN A 98 -7.47 -8.79 3.65
N VAL A 99 -8.06 -9.28 2.56
CA VAL A 99 -7.43 -9.25 1.25
C VAL A 99 -7.76 -7.94 0.54
N TYR A 100 -6.74 -7.33 -0.08
CA TYR A 100 -6.85 -6.29 -1.08
C TYR A 100 -6.37 -6.89 -2.40
N TYR A 101 -7.29 -7.11 -3.35
CA TYR A 101 -7.01 -7.91 -4.55
C TYR A 101 -6.69 -7.03 -5.76
N ARG A 102 -5.50 -7.21 -6.35
CA ARG A 102 -5.14 -6.60 -7.63
C ARG A 102 -5.54 -7.53 -8.79
N LEU A 103 -6.50 -7.09 -9.59
CA LEU A 103 -6.88 -7.73 -10.85
C LEU A 103 -5.89 -7.33 -11.94
N GLY A 104 -5.16 -8.28 -12.51
CA GLY A 104 -4.15 -7.99 -13.54
C GLY A 104 -3.03 -9.01 -13.53
N VAL A 105 -1.81 -8.55 -13.70
CA VAL A 105 -0.61 -9.38 -13.82
C VAL A 105 0.53 -8.87 -12.95
N THR A 106 1.48 -9.75 -12.66
CA THR A 106 2.71 -9.47 -11.94
C THR A 106 3.83 -9.11 -12.92
N ILE A 107 4.78 -8.28 -12.50
CA ILE A 107 5.94 -7.85 -13.29
C ILE A 107 6.82 -9.04 -13.74
N GLU A 108 6.93 -10.09 -12.95
CA GLU A 108 7.68 -11.30 -13.32
C GLU A 108 6.99 -12.13 -14.40
N ASN A 109 5.78 -11.78 -14.79
CA ASN A 109 5.00 -12.44 -15.84
C ASN A 109 5.14 -11.78 -17.22
N ASP A 110 6.24 -11.13 -17.51
CA ASP A 110 6.53 -10.43 -18.76
C ASP A 110 6.79 -11.38 -19.95
N HIS A 111 6.77 -12.69 -19.75
CA HIS A 111 7.01 -13.65 -20.82
C HIS A 111 5.94 -13.60 -21.92
N ALA A 112 6.39 -13.34 -23.13
CA ALA A 112 5.59 -13.28 -24.35
C ALA A 112 4.85 -14.59 -24.71
N LEU A 113 4.88 -15.59 -23.85
CA LEU A 113 4.40 -16.94 -24.12
C LEU A 113 2.92 -17.08 -23.95
N ALA A 114 2.12 -16.35 -24.09
CA ALA A 114 0.72 -16.59 -24.11
C ALA A 114 -0.08 -15.44 -23.53
N SER A 115 -1.17 -15.21 -24.10
CA SER A 115 -2.29 -14.44 -23.61
C SER A 115 -1.91 -13.11 -22.92
N TYR A 116 -2.41 -12.12 -23.35
CA TYR A 116 -2.66 -10.83 -22.72
C TYR A 116 -1.84 -10.42 -21.48
N ARG A 117 -0.97 -11.08 -20.91
CA ARG A 117 -0.11 -10.75 -19.75
C ARG A 117 0.04 -9.22 -19.54
N VAL A 118 1.19 -8.61 -19.80
CA VAL A 118 1.38 -7.15 -19.75
C VAL A 118 0.85 -6.41 -21.00
N PHE A 119 0.29 -7.15 -21.96
CA PHE A 119 -0.36 -6.56 -23.14
C PHE A 119 -1.84 -6.25 -22.88
N PRO A 120 -2.41 -5.28 -23.60
CA PRO A 120 -3.85 -5.05 -23.57
C PRO A 120 -4.63 -6.34 -23.88
N PRO A 121 -5.63 -6.71 -23.10
CA PRO A 121 -6.52 -7.81 -23.46
C PRO A 121 -7.20 -7.55 -24.81
N LYS A 122 -7.31 -8.60 -25.63
CA LYS A 122 -7.95 -8.51 -26.96
C LYS A 122 -9.40 -8.01 -26.91
N ASP A 123 -10.10 -8.33 -25.84
CA ASP A 123 -11.51 -8.02 -25.57
C ASP A 123 -11.65 -7.56 -24.10
N PRO A 124 -11.74 -6.24 -23.87
CA PRO A 124 -11.88 -5.69 -22.53
C PRO A 124 -13.19 -6.12 -21.82
N GLU A 125 -14.26 -6.32 -22.56
CA GLU A 125 -15.54 -6.77 -22.02
C GLU A 125 -15.45 -8.21 -21.52
N LYS A 126 -14.80 -9.09 -22.26
CA LYS A 126 -14.51 -10.47 -21.81
C LYS A 126 -13.61 -10.48 -20.59
N TRP A 127 -12.57 -9.64 -20.58
CA TRP A 127 -11.69 -9.50 -19.42
C TRP A 127 -12.47 -9.05 -18.17
N ALA A 128 -13.43 -8.14 -18.33
CA ALA A 128 -14.29 -7.69 -17.24
C ALA A 128 -15.19 -8.83 -16.71
N ARG A 129 -15.75 -9.69 -17.59
CA ARG A 129 -16.53 -10.87 -17.18
C ARG A 129 -15.68 -11.94 -16.49
N ILE A 130 -14.42 -12.12 -16.91
CA ILE A 130 -13.46 -12.99 -16.20
C ILE A 130 -13.23 -12.44 -14.79
N CYS A 131 -13.02 -11.12 -14.63
CA CYS A 131 -12.88 -10.49 -13.32
C CYS A 131 -14.15 -10.66 -12.46
N GLU A 132 -15.34 -10.55 -13.05
CA GLU A 132 -16.62 -10.82 -12.38
C GLU A 132 -16.63 -12.24 -11.77
N HIS A 133 -16.28 -13.25 -12.54
CA HIS A 133 -16.27 -14.63 -12.05
C HIS A 133 -15.24 -14.87 -10.94
N ILE A 134 -14.09 -14.18 -10.98
CA ILE A 134 -13.10 -14.22 -9.90
C ILE A 134 -13.68 -13.59 -8.62
N ILE A 135 -14.35 -12.45 -8.73
CA ILE A 135 -15.01 -11.80 -7.59
C ILE A 135 -16.14 -12.68 -7.04
N ALA A 136 -16.99 -13.22 -7.91
CA ALA A 136 -18.08 -14.10 -7.53
C ALA A 136 -17.59 -15.39 -6.84
N HIS A 137 -16.43 -15.93 -7.28
CA HIS A 137 -15.81 -17.08 -6.63
C HIS A 137 -15.43 -16.76 -5.18
N TYR A 138 -14.81 -15.63 -4.91
CA TYR A 138 -14.35 -15.29 -3.56
C TYR A 138 -15.41 -14.64 -2.66
N ASN A 139 -16.42 -13.99 -3.23
CA ASN A 139 -17.42 -13.27 -2.45
C ASN A 139 -18.81 -13.90 -2.46
N GLU A 140 -19.17 -14.69 -3.48
CA GLU A 140 -20.53 -15.23 -3.66
C GLU A 140 -20.58 -16.76 -3.76
N GLY A 141 -19.43 -17.43 -3.68
CA GLY A 141 -19.35 -18.90 -3.68
C GLY A 141 -19.44 -19.54 -5.07
N TRP A 142 -19.30 -18.80 -6.16
CA TRP A 142 -19.31 -19.35 -7.51
C TRP A 142 -18.23 -20.43 -7.68
N LYS A 143 -18.54 -21.55 -8.36
CA LYS A 143 -17.62 -22.69 -8.58
C LYS A 143 -17.05 -23.25 -7.26
N ASP A 144 -17.92 -23.58 -6.32
CA ASP A 144 -17.53 -24.06 -4.98
C ASP A 144 -16.55 -23.12 -4.25
N GLY A 145 -16.71 -21.82 -4.48
CA GLY A 145 -15.85 -20.77 -3.94
C GLY A 145 -16.21 -20.35 -2.52
N PHE A 146 -15.98 -19.09 -2.19
CA PHE A 146 -15.97 -18.58 -0.82
C PHE A 146 -16.93 -17.40 -0.64
N HIS A 147 -17.11 -16.98 0.61
CA HIS A 147 -17.82 -15.77 1.02
C HIS A 147 -16.88 -14.91 1.90
N LEU A 148 -15.73 -14.51 1.33
CA LEU A 148 -14.69 -13.78 2.08
C LEU A 148 -15.02 -12.31 2.30
N GLY A 149 -15.95 -11.74 1.50
CA GLY A 149 -16.33 -10.34 1.60
C GLY A 149 -15.18 -9.40 1.24
N ILE A 150 -14.34 -9.78 0.29
CA ILE A 150 -13.24 -8.93 -0.20
C ILE A 150 -13.84 -7.65 -0.75
N ARG A 151 -13.41 -6.52 -0.19
CA ARG A 151 -14.00 -5.22 -0.51
C ARG A 151 -13.23 -4.46 -1.57
N TYR A 152 -11.89 -4.50 -1.57
CA TYR A 152 -11.05 -3.72 -2.48
C TYR A 152 -10.59 -4.57 -3.66
N TRP A 153 -10.97 -4.13 -4.88
CA TRP A 153 -10.64 -4.75 -6.15
C TRP A 153 -9.98 -3.72 -7.05
N GLU A 154 -8.68 -3.83 -7.20
CA GLU A 154 -7.86 -2.89 -7.95
C GLU A 154 -7.67 -3.37 -9.38
N ILE A 155 -7.89 -2.48 -10.35
CA ILE A 155 -7.72 -2.79 -11.77
C ILE A 155 -6.30 -2.41 -12.19
N TRP A 156 -5.47 -3.44 -12.38
CA TRP A 156 -4.08 -3.39 -12.83
C TRP A 156 -3.09 -2.91 -11.77
N ASN A 157 -1.82 -2.70 -12.23
CA ASN A 157 -0.71 -2.16 -11.45
C ASN A 157 0.23 -1.41 -12.39
N GLU A 158 0.60 -0.17 -12.06
CA GLU A 158 1.61 0.66 -12.72
C GLU A 158 1.53 0.69 -14.26
N PRO A 159 0.35 0.92 -14.88
CA PRO A 159 0.28 1.03 -16.34
C PRO A 159 1.01 2.27 -16.88
N ASP A 160 1.43 3.17 -16.00
CA ASP A 160 2.25 4.36 -16.26
C ASP A 160 3.76 4.09 -16.13
N ASP A 161 4.19 2.85 -15.85
CA ASP A 161 5.57 2.48 -15.50
C ASP A 161 6.63 3.05 -16.45
N CYS A 162 6.44 3.00 -17.75
CA CYS A 162 7.53 3.33 -18.67
C CYS A 162 7.09 4.08 -19.93
N VAL A 163 7.93 4.99 -20.35
CA VAL A 163 7.94 5.58 -21.69
C VAL A 163 9.38 5.49 -22.22
N PRO A 164 9.65 4.83 -23.35
CA PRO A 164 8.70 4.28 -24.33
C PRO A 164 7.84 3.12 -23.81
N THR A 165 6.55 3.14 -24.15
CA THR A 165 5.60 2.13 -23.66
C THR A 165 5.92 0.71 -24.11
N ALA A 166 6.66 0.55 -25.22
CA ALA A 166 7.16 -0.75 -25.68
C ALA A 166 8.15 -1.42 -24.70
N MET A 167 8.72 -0.65 -23.75
CA MET A 167 9.69 -1.16 -22.76
C MET A 167 9.05 -1.32 -21.38
N SER A 168 7.75 -1.07 -21.24
CA SER A 168 7.07 -1.22 -19.96
C SER A 168 7.04 -2.67 -19.50
N SER A 169 7.36 -2.90 -18.24
CA SER A 169 7.23 -4.21 -17.62
C SER A 169 5.81 -4.49 -17.10
N MET A 170 4.93 -3.48 -17.13
CA MET A 170 3.57 -3.57 -16.59
C MET A 170 2.47 -3.39 -17.63
N TRP A 171 2.66 -2.56 -18.66
CA TRP A 171 1.68 -2.31 -19.70
C TRP A 171 2.31 -1.99 -21.05
N ILE A 172 2.36 -2.99 -21.95
CA ILE A 172 2.85 -2.80 -23.32
C ILE A 172 1.66 -2.44 -24.22
N GLY A 173 1.20 -1.21 -24.11
CA GLY A 173 0.05 -0.67 -24.86
C GLY A 173 0.02 0.84 -24.82
N LYS A 174 -0.95 1.42 -25.51
CA LYS A 174 -1.21 2.87 -25.40
C LYS A 174 -1.94 3.16 -24.09
N PRO A 175 -1.74 4.35 -23.47
CA PRO A 175 -2.47 4.74 -22.27
C PRO A 175 -3.99 4.66 -22.46
N GLN A 176 -4.49 5.02 -23.62
CA GLN A 176 -5.92 5.00 -23.96
C GLN A 176 -6.52 3.59 -23.92
N GLU A 177 -5.72 2.55 -24.23
CA GLU A 177 -6.15 1.15 -24.14
C GLU A 177 -6.32 0.75 -22.66
N TYR A 178 -5.43 1.23 -21.77
CA TYR A 178 -5.61 1.03 -20.34
C TYR A 178 -6.83 1.80 -19.81
N TYR A 179 -7.00 3.07 -20.18
CA TYR A 179 -8.15 3.85 -19.73
C TYR A 179 -9.47 3.19 -20.16
N ASN A 180 -9.51 2.63 -21.37
CA ASN A 180 -10.66 1.87 -21.85
C ASN A 180 -10.88 0.59 -21.03
N LEU A 181 -9.84 -0.20 -20.80
CA LEU A 181 -9.90 -1.41 -19.97
C LEU A 181 -10.46 -1.10 -18.58
N TYR A 182 -9.92 -0.06 -17.92
CA TYR A 182 -10.41 0.38 -16.61
C TYR A 182 -11.90 0.73 -16.66
N CYS A 183 -12.29 1.61 -17.59
CA CYS A 183 -13.66 2.11 -17.66
C CYS A 183 -14.69 1.01 -17.94
N VAL A 184 -14.38 0.09 -18.86
CA VAL A 184 -15.25 -1.06 -19.19
C VAL A 184 -15.38 -1.96 -17.95
N THR A 185 -14.27 -2.33 -17.35
CA THR A 185 -14.24 -3.24 -16.20
C THR A 185 -14.95 -2.62 -14.99
N ALA A 186 -14.62 -1.39 -14.61
CA ALA A 186 -15.22 -0.73 -13.45
C ALA A 186 -16.74 -0.61 -13.59
N LYS A 187 -17.25 -0.23 -14.77
CA LYS A 187 -18.69 -0.18 -15.03
C LYS A 187 -19.35 -1.54 -14.90
N HIS A 188 -18.75 -2.56 -15.50
CA HIS A 188 -19.26 -3.91 -15.47
C HIS A 188 -19.33 -4.44 -14.03
N LEU A 189 -18.24 -4.36 -13.28
CA LEU A 189 -18.18 -4.86 -11.91
C LEU A 189 -19.14 -4.13 -10.96
N LYS A 190 -19.26 -2.81 -11.08
CA LYS A 190 -20.22 -2.04 -10.27
C LYS A 190 -21.67 -2.29 -10.68
N ALA A 191 -21.95 -2.62 -11.94
CA ALA A 191 -23.28 -3.01 -12.36
C ALA A 191 -23.71 -4.36 -11.76
N VAL A 192 -22.76 -5.29 -11.57
CA VAL A 192 -23.03 -6.63 -11.00
C VAL A 192 -23.06 -6.59 -9.47
N PHE A 193 -22.03 -6.04 -8.83
CA PHE A 193 -21.81 -6.16 -7.39
C PHE A 193 -22.23 -4.93 -6.57
N GLY A 194 -22.54 -3.79 -7.24
CA GLY A 194 -22.94 -2.56 -6.55
C GLY A 194 -21.92 -2.10 -5.51
N ASP A 195 -22.40 -1.71 -4.34
CA ASP A 195 -21.58 -1.18 -3.24
C ASP A 195 -21.03 -2.26 -2.29
N THR A 196 -21.26 -3.55 -2.60
CA THR A 196 -20.63 -4.65 -1.85
C THR A 196 -19.13 -4.68 -2.07
N ILE A 197 -18.65 -4.14 -3.18
CA ILE A 197 -17.25 -4.00 -3.51
C ILE A 197 -16.88 -2.52 -3.78
N LYS A 198 -15.60 -2.22 -3.62
CA LYS A 198 -14.96 -0.99 -4.12
C LYS A 198 -14.08 -1.34 -5.31
N VAL A 199 -14.22 -0.60 -6.40
CA VAL A 199 -13.40 -0.75 -7.60
C VAL A 199 -12.59 0.52 -7.81
N GLY A 200 -11.30 0.37 -8.04
CA GLY A 200 -10.40 1.50 -8.23
C GLY A 200 -9.09 1.11 -8.90
N GLY A 201 -8.15 1.98 -8.88
CA GLY A 201 -6.81 1.81 -9.47
C GLY A 201 -6.12 3.16 -9.57
N TYR A 202 -5.09 3.27 -10.31
CA TYR A 202 -4.43 2.24 -11.12
C TYR A 202 -3.08 1.79 -10.53
N ALA A 203 -2.84 2.11 -9.24
CA ALA A 203 -1.56 1.85 -8.61
C ALA A 203 -0.42 2.57 -9.37
N SER A 204 -0.50 3.91 -9.45
CA SER A 204 0.51 4.74 -10.12
C SER A 204 1.90 4.51 -9.55
N CYS A 205 2.93 4.52 -10.39
CA CYS A 205 4.34 4.50 -9.96
C CYS A 205 4.74 5.64 -8.99
N GLY A 206 3.91 6.68 -8.87
CA GLY A 206 4.09 7.77 -7.90
C GLY A 206 4.44 9.12 -8.51
N PHE A 207 4.40 10.14 -7.67
CA PHE A 207 4.43 11.54 -8.12
C PHE A 207 5.73 12.25 -7.74
N TYR A 208 6.88 11.66 -8.04
CA TYR A 208 8.23 12.17 -7.67
C TYR A 208 8.59 13.53 -8.26
N LYS A 209 7.87 13.99 -9.29
CA LYS A 209 8.01 15.30 -9.94
C LYS A 209 6.80 16.21 -9.73
N TRP A 210 6.01 15.97 -8.65
CA TRP A 210 4.83 16.77 -8.33
C TRP A 210 5.11 18.28 -8.27
N GLN A 211 6.36 18.72 -7.95
CA GLN A 211 6.74 20.13 -7.95
C GLN A 211 6.67 20.78 -9.34
N SER A 212 6.62 20.00 -10.42
CA SER A 212 6.40 20.49 -11.78
C SER A 212 4.94 20.82 -12.08
N ASP A 213 4.04 20.40 -11.18
CA ASP A 213 2.61 20.67 -11.21
C ASP A 213 2.10 20.96 -9.78
N PRO A 214 2.59 22.04 -9.13
CA PRO A 214 2.36 22.26 -7.68
C PRO A 214 0.90 22.54 -7.31
N ASP A 215 0.11 22.98 -8.29
CA ASP A 215 -1.30 23.29 -8.13
C ASP A 215 -2.22 22.13 -8.50
N GLY A 216 -1.68 21.03 -9.07
CA GLY A 216 -2.42 19.86 -9.48
C GLY A 216 -3.36 20.10 -10.67
N THR A 217 -2.96 21.00 -11.59
CA THR A 217 -3.78 21.40 -12.76
C THR A 217 -3.33 20.76 -14.06
N GLY A 218 -2.21 20.04 -14.02
CA GLY A 218 -1.56 19.35 -15.12
C GLY A 218 -0.34 20.09 -15.66
N LEU A 219 0.47 19.37 -16.41
CA LEU A 219 1.62 19.96 -17.08
C LEU A 219 1.16 20.93 -18.18
N PRO A 220 1.94 21.98 -18.48
CA PRO A 220 1.52 23.07 -19.39
C PRO A 220 1.34 22.62 -20.85
N GLU A 221 1.91 21.49 -21.23
CA GLU A 221 1.77 20.89 -22.57
C GLU A 221 1.74 19.38 -22.51
N ASP A 222 1.26 18.73 -23.60
CA ASP A 222 1.46 17.30 -23.80
C ASP A 222 2.98 17.03 -23.95
N ILE A 223 3.50 16.14 -23.11
CA ILE A 223 4.93 15.84 -23.04
C ILE A 223 5.34 14.62 -23.89
N THR A 224 4.39 13.97 -24.54
CA THR A 224 4.65 12.78 -25.35
C THR A 224 4.86 13.07 -26.82
N VAL A 225 5.60 12.19 -27.50
CA VAL A 225 5.79 12.16 -28.94
C VAL A 225 5.62 10.72 -29.44
N VAL A 226 5.08 10.58 -30.66
CA VAL A 226 5.02 9.28 -31.32
C VAL A 226 6.38 9.01 -31.97
N LEU A 227 6.99 7.89 -31.60
CA LEU A 227 8.27 7.43 -32.15
C LEU A 227 8.09 6.78 -33.52
N PRO A 228 9.17 6.59 -34.31
CA PRO A 228 9.09 5.97 -35.64
C PRO A 228 8.50 4.56 -35.67
N ASP A 229 8.59 3.82 -34.57
CA ASP A 229 8.00 2.48 -34.40
C ASP A 229 6.52 2.53 -33.95
N GLY A 230 5.95 3.73 -33.80
CA GLY A 230 4.57 3.93 -33.39
C GLY A 230 4.32 3.91 -31.87
N THR A 231 5.38 3.74 -31.07
CA THR A 231 5.29 3.83 -29.59
C THR A 231 5.35 5.27 -29.12
N LEU A 232 5.08 5.51 -27.83
CA LEU A 232 5.23 6.83 -27.22
C LEU A 232 6.63 7.02 -26.65
N GLY A 233 7.20 8.20 -26.90
CA GLY A 233 8.39 8.70 -26.24
C GLY A 233 8.12 10.01 -25.49
N LEU A 234 9.14 10.60 -24.88
CA LEU A 234 9.06 11.89 -24.22
C LEU A 234 9.69 13.00 -25.10
N LYS A 235 9.13 14.19 -25.06
CA LYS A 235 9.78 15.40 -25.57
C LYS A 235 11.05 15.72 -24.80
N GLU A 236 11.97 16.42 -25.45
CA GLU A 236 13.21 16.87 -24.82
C GLU A 236 12.92 17.71 -23.56
N GLY A 237 13.70 17.49 -22.51
CA GLY A 237 13.57 18.18 -21.22
C GLY A 237 12.63 17.49 -20.21
N TYR A 238 11.85 16.52 -20.64
CA TYR A 238 10.99 15.73 -19.74
C TYR A 238 11.63 14.39 -19.39
N VAL A 239 11.29 13.88 -18.19
CA VAL A 239 11.73 12.58 -17.69
C VAL A 239 10.51 11.71 -17.33
N ARG A 240 10.74 10.41 -17.16
CA ARG A 240 9.73 9.39 -16.88
C ARG A 240 8.73 9.83 -15.79
N GLU A 241 9.19 10.43 -14.73
CA GLU A 241 8.34 10.84 -13.60
C GLU A 241 7.38 12.00 -13.93
N HIS A 242 7.61 12.75 -15.01
CA HIS A 242 6.63 13.70 -15.52
C HIS A 242 5.48 12.98 -16.24
N TYR A 243 5.77 11.84 -16.86
CA TYR A 243 4.74 11.04 -17.50
C TYR A 243 3.70 10.50 -16.50
N PHE A 244 4.11 10.19 -15.28
CA PHE A 244 3.16 9.78 -14.23
C PHE A 244 2.12 10.88 -13.94
N ILE A 245 2.54 12.15 -13.95
CA ILE A 245 1.65 13.31 -13.79
C ILE A 245 0.68 13.40 -14.98
N GLN A 246 1.19 13.36 -16.21
CA GLN A 246 0.33 13.41 -17.40
C GLN A 246 -0.67 12.26 -17.44
N PHE A 247 -0.20 11.04 -17.18
CA PHE A 247 -1.05 9.85 -17.17
C PHE A 247 -2.19 9.97 -16.14
N PHE A 248 -1.90 10.50 -14.96
CA PHE A 248 -2.89 10.69 -13.90
C PHE A 248 -4.03 11.61 -14.35
N HIS A 249 -3.72 12.78 -14.87
CA HIS A 249 -4.72 13.72 -15.39
C HIS A 249 -5.54 13.12 -16.55
N GLU A 250 -4.88 12.48 -17.50
CA GLU A 250 -5.55 11.86 -18.65
C GLU A 250 -6.45 10.70 -18.23
N PHE A 251 -6.00 9.87 -17.28
CA PHE A 251 -6.81 8.79 -16.71
C PHE A 251 -8.10 9.34 -16.08
N LEU A 252 -8.00 10.32 -15.19
CA LEU A 252 -9.17 10.90 -14.54
C LEU A 252 -10.14 11.54 -15.56
N ARG A 253 -9.61 12.24 -16.57
CA ARG A 253 -10.43 12.79 -17.66
C ARG A 253 -11.14 11.68 -18.45
N ALA A 254 -10.46 10.57 -18.73
CA ALA A 254 -11.04 9.42 -19.42
C ALA A 254 -12.14 8.77 -18.58
N VAL A 255 -11.92 8.55 -17.30
CA VAL A 255 -12.90 8.00 -16.34
C VAL A 255 -14.14 8.89 -16.27
N LYS A 256 -13.94 10.20 -16.12
CA LYS A 256 -15.02 11.20 -16.09
C LYS A 256 -15.83 11.22 -17.39
N LYS A 257 -15.13 11.26 -18.53
CA LYS A 257 -15.77 11.24 -19.86
C LYS A 257 -16.59 9.97 -20.09
N ALA A 258 -16.10 8.84 -19.62
CA ALA A 258 -16.79 7.56 -19.72
C ALA A 258 -17.95 7.44 -18.71
N GLY A 259 -18.03 8.28 -17.68
CA GLY A 259 -18.93 8.10 -16.54
C GLY A 259 -18.67 6.78 -15.82
N ALA A 260 -17.40 6.38 -15.70
CA ALA A 260 -17.01 5.16 -15.01
C ALA A 260 -16.83 5.42 -13.50
N PRO A 261 -17.13 4.43 -12.63
CA PRO A 261 -16.91 4.58 -11.21
C PRO A 261 -15.41 4.56 -10.87
N LEU A 262 -15.05 5.33 -9.83
CA LEU A 262 -13.72 5.33 -9.19
C LEU A 262 -13.96 5.42 -7.68
N ASP A 263 -14.12 4.27 -7.02
CA ASP A 263 -14.40 4.24 -5.58
C ASP A 263 -13.17 4.60 -4.75
N PHE A 264 -11.98 4.30 -5.27
CA PHE A 264 -10.69 4.72 -4.71
C PHE A 264 -9.63 4.92 -5.80
N PHE A 265 -8.68 5.78 -5.52
CA PHE A 265 -7.46 5.98 -6.32
C PHE A 265 -6.26 5.41 -5.57
N SER A 266 -5.34 4.73 -6.27
CA SER A 266 -4.15 4.12 -5.66
C SER A 266 -2.85 4.57 -6.32
N TRP A 267 -1.81 4.71 -5.50
CA TRP A 267 -0.49 5.19 -5.93
C TRP A 267 0.63 4.63 -5.04
N HIS A 268 1.86 4.69 -5.54
CA HIS A 268 3.06 4.16 -4.90
C HIS A 268 4.04 5.26 -4.51
N SER A 269 4.94 4.96 -3.59
CA SER A 269 6.09 5.81 -3.30
C SER A 269 7.21 5.05 -2.60
N TYR A 270 8.41 5.16 -3.15
CA TYR A 270 9.66 4.66 -2.58
C TYR A 270 10.58 5.80 -2.11
N SER A 271 9.99 6.93 -1.76
CA SER A 271 10.73 8.12 -1.34
C SER A 271 10.85 8.23 0.18
N SER A 272 11.63 9.21 0.63
CA SER A 272 11.81 9.48 2.06
C SER A 272 10.55 10.08 2.69
N VAL A 273 10.38 9.90 3.99
CA VAL A 273 9.22 10.38 4.76
C VAL A 273 8.86 11.84 4.47
N PRO A 274 9.79 12.83 4.49
CA PRO A 274 9.45 14.21 4.22
C PRO A 274 8.97 14.49 2.79
N ASN A 275 9.28 13.58 1.84
CA ASN A 275 8.88 13.74 0.45
C ASN A 275 7.52 13.13 0.16
N VAL A 276 7.15 12.04 0.85
CA VAL A 276 5.89 11.32 0.60
C VAL A 276 4.69 12.05 1.20
N ILE A 277 4.84 12.64 2.37
CA ILE A 277 3.73 13.34 3.03
C ILE A 277 3.16 14.46 2.13
N PRO A 278 3.95 15.33 1.49
CA PRO A 278 3.44 16.33 0.55
C PRO A 278 2.78 15.72 -0.71
N MET A 279 3.21 14.53 -1.15
CA MET A 279 2.59 13.85 -2.30
C MET A 279 1.12 13.53 -2.05
N ALA A 280 0.74 13.17 -0.82
CA ALA A 280 -0.67 12.95 -0.47
C ALA A 280 -1.52 14.19 -0.75
N GLY A 281 -1.05 15.38 -0.33
CA GLY A 281 -1.73 16.64 -0.62
C GLY A 281 -1.72 17.02 -2.12
N TYR A 282 -0.73 16.59 -2.88
CA TYR A 282 -0.72 16.75 -4.33
C TYR A 282 -1.82 15.89 -4.98
N VAL A 283 -1.95 14.62 -4.57
CA VAL A 283 -3.01 13.73 -5.06
C VAL A 283 -4.40 14.32 -4.80
N ASP A 284 -4.64 14.87 -3.60
CA ASP A 284 -5.89 15.57 -3.28
C ASP A 284 -6.19 16.71 -4.26
N LYS A 285 -5.18 17.55 -4.55
CA LYS A 285 -5.35 18.68 -5.48
C LYS A 285 -5.73 18.22 -6.89
N VAL A 286 -5.07 17.19 -7.40
CA VAL A 286 -5.38 16.65 -8.74
C VAL A 286 -6.78 16.04 -8.76
N LEU A 287 -7.14 15.25 -7.76
CA LEU A 287 -8.50 14.67 -7.65
C LEU A 287 -9.56 15.77 -7.60
N GLU A 288 -9.35 16.81 -6.81
CA GLU A 288 -10.27 17.94 -6.71
C GLU A 288 -10.39 18.68 -8.06
N TYR A 289 -9.26 18.99 -8.71
CA TYR A 289 -9.21 19.72 -9.98
C TYR A 289 -9.91 18.98 -11.11
N GLU A 290 -9.72 17.66 -11.22
CA GLU A 290 -10.35 16.83 -12.25
C GLU A 290 -11.82 16.46 -11.90
N GLY A 291 -12.31 16.85 -10.71
CA GLY A 291 -13.70 16.66 -10.27
C GLY A 291 -13.97 15.33 -9.60
N PHE A 292 -12.96 14.77 -8.95
CA PHE A 292 -13.01 13.57 -8.11
C PHE A 292 -12.73 13.88 -6.63
N GLY A 293 -12.91 15.13 -6.20
CA GLY A 293 -12.75 15.54 -4.81
C GLY A 293 -13.58 14.64 -3.87
N GLY A 294 -12.93 14.18 -2.78
CA GLY A 294 -13.53 13.25 -1.84
C GLY A 294 -13.43 11.76 -2.22
N THR A 295 -12.85 11.43 -3.39
CA THR A 295 -12.49 10.03 -3.69
C THR A 295 -11.44 9.56 -2.70
N GLU A 296 -11.68 8.38 -2.10
CA GLU A 296 -10.70 7.72 -1.24
C GLU A 296 -9.39 7.51 -2.00
N HIS A 297 -8.22 7.80 -1.39
CA HIS A 297 -6.96 7.43 -2.02
C HIS A 297 -6.01 6.71 -1.07
N LEU A 298 -5.22 5.82 -1.65
CA LEU A 298 -4.40 4.83 -0.96
C LEU A 298 -2.96 4.91 -1.46
N CYS A 299 -1.98 4.93 -0.54
CA CYS A 299 -0.59 4.67 -0.89
C CYS A 299 -0.34 3.16 -0.70
N ASN A 300 -0.73 2.38 -1.71
CA ASN A 300 -0.88 0.95 -1.57
C ASN A 300 0.36 0.12 -1.96
N GLU A 301 1.46 0.82 -2.18
CA GLU A 301 2.80 0.23 -2.27
C GLU A 301 3.83 1.28 -1.87
N TRP A 302 4.56 1.02 -0.77
CA TRP A 302 5.56 1.96 -0.28
C TRP A 302 6.67 1.29 0.50
N ASN A 303 7.87 1.90 0.43
CA ASN A 303 8.99 1.58 1.31
C ASN A 303 9.88 2.82 1.45
N THR A 304 10.58 2.94 2.58
CA THR A 304 11.50 4.06 2.85
C THR A 304 12.96 3.62 2.94
N CYS A 305 13.23 2.32 2.86
CA CYS A 305 14.56 1.76 3.05
C CYS A 305 14.72 0.46 2.24
N HIS A 306 15.49 0.53 1.17
CA HIS A 306 15.78 -0.59 0.26
C HIS A 306 17.29 -0.82 0.08
N ASP A 307 18.09 -0.35 1.03
CA ASP A 307 19.53 -0.60 1.12
C ASP A 307 19.86 -1.62 2.24
N GLU A 308 21.13 -1.77 2.55
CA GLU A 308 21.62 -2.70 3.58
C GLU A 308 21.11 -2.41 5.00
N ARG A 309 20.51 -1.24 5.24
CA ARG A 309 19.93 -0.86 6.54
C ARG A 309 18.51 -1.35 6.75
N LYS A 310 17.92 -2.01 5.74
CA LYS A 310 16.57 -2.58 5.87
C LYS A 310 16.52 -3.60 7.02
N GLY A 311 15.40 -3.65 7.73
CA GLY A 311 15.20 -4.50 8.89
C GLY A 311 15.87 -4.01 10.17
N THR A 312 16.68 -2.95 10.15
CA THR A 312 17.34 -2.38 11.33
C THR A 312 16.47 -1.34 12.04
N SER A 313 16.96 -0.81 13.18
CA SER A 313 16.31 0.31 13.87
C SER A 313 16.23 1.58 13.02
N TYR A 314 17.16 1.81 12.09
CA TYR A 314 17.07 2.87 11.09
C TYR A 314 15.79 2.72 10.23
N ALA A 315 15.58 1.54 9.65
CA ALA A 315 14.39 1.26 8.87
C ALA A 315 13.12 1.38 9.74
N SER A 316 13.16 0.83 10.96
CA SER A 316 12.04 0.89 11.91
C SER A 316 11.60 2.33 12.21
N ALA A 317 12.56 3.22 12.49
CA ALA A 317 12.27 4.63 12.79
C ALA A 317 11.65 5.36 11.58
N ASN A 318 12.15 5.10 10.35
CA ASN A 318 11.61 5.67 9.13
C ASN A 318 10.21 5.11 8.80
N VAL A 319 10.00 3.80 8.98
CA VAL A 319 8.71 3.15 8.76
C VAL A 319 7.66 3.68 9.75
N LEU A 320 7.99 3.78 11.04
CA LEU A 320 7.07 4.35 12.01
C LEU A 320 6.76 5.83 11.70
N ALA A 321 7.79 6.62 11.37
CA ALA A 321 7.61 8.02 11.00
C ALA A 321 6.69 8.18 9.78
N MET A 322 6.81 7.30 8.77
CA MET A 322 5.93 7.27 7.61
C MET A 322 4.50 7.00 8.03
N MET A 323 4.24 5.93 8.78
CA MET A 323 2.89 5.59 9.23
C MET A 323 2.27 6.71 10.07
N LEU A 324 3.01 7.30 11.01
CA LEU A 324 2.53 8.39 11.85
C LEU A 324 2.30 9.69 11.07
N GLY A 325 3.17 10.00 10.12
CA GLY A 325 3.02 11.18 9.26
C GLY A 325 1.82 11.07 8.33
N MET A 326 1.66 9.90 7.68
CA MET A 326 0.57 9.66 6.74
C MET A 326 -0.78 9.46 7.45
N GLN A 327 -0.81 9.03 8.70
CA GLN A 327 -2.02 9.03 9.53
C GLN A 327 -2.70 10.41 9.56
N LYS A 328 -1.93 11.49 9.49
CA LYS A 328 -2.42 12.89 9.54
C LYS A 328 -2.81 13.47 8.18
N THR A 329 -2.71 12.71 7.10
CA THR A 329 -3.10 13.10 5.74
C THR A 329 -4.49 12.55 5.38
N SER A 330 -4.95 12.81 4.16
CA SER A 330 -6.17 12.25 3.56
C SER A 330 -6.06 10.77 3.16
N VAL A 331 -4.84 10.21 3.07
CA VAL A 331 -4.62 8.80 2.73
C VAL A 331 -5.37 7.88 3.69
N SER A 332 -6.15 6.95 3.15
CA SER A 332 -7.01 6.05 3.92
C SER A 332 -6.32 4.75 4.34
N MET A 333 -5.34 4.29 3.58
CA MET A 333 -4.61 3.04 3.82
C MET A 333 -3.22 3.11 3.22
N MET A 334 -2.28 2.40 3.85
CA MET A 334 -0.93 2.20 3.30
C MET A 334 -0.55 0.73 3.33
N ASN A 335 0.02 0.22 2.23
CA ASN A 335 0.52 -1.15 2.15
C ASN A 335 2.03 -1.15 1.97
N PHE A 336 2.75 -1.54 3.01
CA PHE A 336 4.22 -1.62 2.98
C PHE A 336 4.68 -2.71 2.02
N TYR A 337 5.51 -2.39 1.07
CA TYR A 337 6.09 -3.33 0.13
C TYR A 337 7.52 -3.71 0.58
N ASP A 338 7.76 -4.95 1.13
CA ASP A 338 6.78 -6.00 1.23
C ASP A 338 7.02 -6.89 2.48
N ALA A 339 6.08 -7.80 2.71
CA ALA A 339 6.16 -8.76 3.82
C ALA A 339 6.66 -10.15 3.38
N SER A 340 7.16 -10.31 2.15
CA SER A 340 7.69 -11.60 1.68
C SER A 340 8.90 -12.08 2.48
N MET A 341 9.08 -13.40 2.55
CA MET A 341 10.18 -14.06 3.26
C MET A 341 11.49 -14.13 2.46
N GLY A 342 11.55 -13.48 1.30
CA GLY A 342 12.69 -13.62 0.39
C GLY A 342 13.74 -12.53 0.48
N LEU A 343 14.82 -12.70 -0.31
CA LEU A 343 15.85 -11.69 -0.56
C LEU A 343 15.38 -10.67 -1.62
N MET A 344 14.17 -10.16 -1.46
CA MET A 344 13.67 -9.12 -2.36
C MET A 344 14.31 -7.76 -2.01
N SER A 345 14.42 -6.88 -3.02
CA SER A 345 15.02 -5.56 -2.84
C SER A 345 14.28 -4.73 -1.79
N TYR A 346 12.98 -4.95 -1.64
CA TYR A 346 12.09 -4.16 -0.79
C TYR A 346 11.69 -4.85 0.51
N SER A 347 11.95 -6.15 0.68
CA SER A 347 11.70 -6.86 1.95
C SER A 347 12.44 -6.21 3.12
N GLY A 348 12.16 -6.62 4.33
CA GLY A 348 12.85 -6.08 5.52
C GLY A 348 12.10 -6.31 6.81
N LEU A 349 10.99 -7.06 6.76
CA LEU A 349 10.28 -7.49 7.96
C LEU A 349 10.88 -8.76 8.55
N PHE A 350 11.48 -9.62 7.71
CA PHE A 350 12.01 -10.91 8.10
C PHE A 350 13.45 -11.11 7.61
N ASN A 351 14.21 -11.86 8.38
CA ASN A 351 15.52 -12.31 7.93
C ASN A 351 15.36 -13.38 6.86
N ALA A 352 16.02 -13.20 5.72
CA ALA A 352 15.82 -14.06 4.54
C ALA A 352 16.33 -15.50 4.72
N GLU A 353 17.25 -15.74 5.66
CA GLU A 353 17.83 -17.07 5.89
C GLU A 353 17.12 -17.80 7.04
N THR A 354 16.87 -17.09 8.14
CA THR A 354 16.29 -17.66 9.35
C THR A 354 14.77 -17.52 9.43
N HIS A 355 14.21 -16.66 8.59
CA HIS A 355 12.79 -16.25 8.57
C HIS A 355 12.30 -15.63 9.90
N CYS A 356 13.22 -15.29 10.79
CA CYS A 356 12.89 -14.61 12.03
C CYS A 356 12.49 -13.15 11.79
N PRO A 357 11.53 -12.62 12.57
CA PRO A 357 11.18 -11.21 12.53
C PRO A 357 12.37 -10.29 12.82
N LEU A 358 12.50 -9.24 12.03
CA LEU A 358 13.48 -8.16 12.20
C LEU A 358 12.88 -6.99 12.99
N PRO A 359 13.67 -6.05 13.50
CA PRO A 359 13.16 -4.87 14.21
C PRO A 359 12.01 -4.14 13.52
N THR A 360 12.02 -4.04 12.19
CA THR A 360 10.94 -3.37 11.43
C THR A 360 9.59 -4.09 11.55
N TYR A 361 9.55 -5.42 11.68
CA TYR A 361 8.31 -6.15 11.92
C TYR A 361 7.61 -5.69 13.22
N PHE A 362 8.36 -5.49 14.27
CA PHE A 362 7.82 -5.06 15.56
C PHE A 362 7.29 -3.63 15.54
N THR A 363 7.67 -2.83 14.53
CA THR A 363 7.08 -1.51 14.30
C THR A 363 5.62 -1.62 13.88
N PHE A 364 5.26 -2.65 13.14
CA PHE A 364 3.87 -2.95 12.77
C PHE A 364 3.05 -3.36 14.00
N MET A 365 3.63 -4.18 14.89
CA MET A 365 2.98 -4.52 16.17
C MET A 365 2.72 -3.27 17.04
N ALA A 366 3.70 -2.36 17.11
CA ALA A 366 3.53 -1.10 17.85
C ALA A 366 2.42 -0.23 17.24
N PHE A 367 2.39 -0.07 15.90
CA PHE A 367 1.33 0.69 15.25
C PHE A 367 -0.05 0.01 15.39
N ASN A 368 -0.10 -1.32 15.32
CA ASN A 368 -1.34 -2.07 15.57
C ASN A 368 -1.91 -1.78 16.95
N HIS A 369 -1.09 -1.47 17.95
CA HIS A 369 -1.58 -1.09 19.28
C HIS A 369 -2.44 0.20 19.18
N LEU A 370 -1.98 1.24 18.46
CA LEU A 370 -2.82 2.41 18.21
C LEU A 370 -4.09 2.04 17.42
N TYR A 371 -3.93 1.23 16.38
CA TYR A 371 -5.06 0.83 15.52
C TYR A 371 -6.16 0.11 16.30
N ARG A 372 -5.80 -0.74 17.26
CA ARG A 372 -6.77 -1.42 18.15
C ARG A 372 -7.50 -0.48 19.11
N LEU A 373 -6.84 0.58 19.59
CA LEU A 373 -7.47 1.59 20.43
C LEU A 373 -8.43 2.51 19.67
N GLN A 374 -8.33 2.57 18.36
CA GLN A 374 -9.25 3.19 17.43
C GLN A 374 -9.32 4.72 17.46
N ASN A 375 -9.41 5.37 18.62
CA ASN A 375 -9.63 6.81 18.67
C ASN A 375 -8.30 7.55 18.64
N GLU A 376 -8.01 8.22 17.53
CA GLU A 376 -6.87 9.11 17.41
C GLU A 376 -7.04 10.34 18.29
N ILE A 377 -5.98 10.71 19.00
CA ILE A 377 -5.94 11.92 19.84
C ILE A 377 -5.14 13.05 19.17
N GLU A 378 -5.35 14.27 19.64
CA GLU A 378 -4.55 15.41 19.21
C GLU A 378 -3.09 15.23 19.63
N THR A 379 -2.18 15.26 18.66
CA THR A 379 -0.72 15.20 18.90
C THR A 379 0.03 16.17 17.99
N ALA A 380 1.09 16.80 18.50
CA ALA A 380 1.97 17.65 17.72
C ALA A 380 3.44 17.53 18.11
N THR A 381 4.33 17.81 17.17
CA THR A 381 5.77 17.98 17.36
C THR A 381 6.24 19.22 16.61
N GLU A 382 7.51 19.61 16.82
CA GLU A 382 8.16 20.65 16.04
C GLU A 382 8.49 20.20 14.58
N GLY A 383 8.09 18.97 14.21
CA GLY A 383 8.34 18.37 12.89
C GLY A 383 9.56 17.44 12.86
N ASP A 384 10.03 17.14 11.64
CA ASP A 384 11.22 16.30 11.44
C ASP A 384 12.39 16.72 12.35
N PRO A 385 13.08 15.79 13.02
CA PRO A 385 13.06 14.34 12.82
C PRO A 385 12.09 13.57 13.73
N LEU A 386 11.22 14.24 14.50
CA LEU A 386 10.28 13.57 15.40
C LEU A 386 8.88 13.50 14.77
N TYR A 387 8.29 12.30 14.83
CA TYR A 387 6.91 12.04 14.46
C TYR A 387 6.19 11.41 15.65
N VAL A 388 4.93 11.82 15.87
CA VAL A 388 4.14 11.36 17.00
C VAL A 388 2.72 11.05 16.61
N GLY A 389 2.17 9.99 17.17
CA GLY A 389 0.76 9.64 17.12
C GLY A 389 0.31 9.04 18.44
N GLY A 390 -0.94 9.20 18.78
CA GLY A 390 -1.49 8.65 20.00
C GLY A 390 -2.93 8.20 19.82
N ALA A 391 -3.34 7.23 20.63
CA ALA A 391 -4.69 6.71 20.61
C ALA A 391 -5.16 6.30 22.01
N THR A 392 -6.50 6.21 22.17
CA THR A 392 -7.14 5.71 23.37
C THR A 392 -8.46 5.02 23.04
N ASP A 393 -8.81 4.01 23.84
CA ASP A 393 -10.17 3.43 23.88
C ASP A 393 -11.03 4.00 25.05
N GLY A 394 -10.49 5.00 25.76
CA GLY A 394 -11.06 5.57 26.97
C GLY A 394 -10.45 5.01 28.28
N THR A 395 -9.83 3.85 28.23
CA THR A 395 -9.17 3.19 29.36
C THR A 395 -7.65 3.19 29.19
N GLU A 396 -7.17 2.63 28.11
CA GLU A 396 -5.77 2.59 27.75
C GLU A 396 -5.39 3.81 26.92
N LYS A 397 -4.20 4.35 27.14
CA LYS A 397 -3.67 5.53 26.47
C LYS A 397 -2.26 5.23 25.98
N VAL A 398 -2.06 5.33 24.68
CA VAL A 398 -0.78 4.99 24.03
C VAL A 398 -0.29 6.14 23.20
N LEU A 399 0.99 6.43 23.33
CA LEU A 399 1.73 7.39 22.53
C LEU A 399 2.87 6.68 21.82
N LEU A 400 2.94 6.78 20.48
CA LEU A 400 4.08 6.32 19.67
C LEU A 400 4.89 7.51 19.19
N ILE A 401 6.21 7.39 19.30
CA ILE A 401 7.17 8.41 18.88
C ILE A 401 8.26 7.76 18.01
N ALA A 402 8.46 8.29 16.82
CA ALA A 402 9.62 7.96 15.99
C ALA A 402 10.67 9.07 16.06
N ASN A 403 11.90 8.72 16.39
CA ASN A 403 13.06 9.59 16.21
C ASN A 403 13.88 9.07 15.00
N ARG A 404 13.77 9.76 13.87
CA ARG A 404 14.52 9.43 12.65
C ARG A 404 15.83 10.23 12.48
N SER A 405 16.41 10.65 13.59
CA SER A 405 17.69 11.36 13.64
C SER A 405 18.86 10.43 13.94
N GLU A 406 20.04 10.76 13.42
CA GLU A 406 21.32 10.13 13.78
C GLU A 406 21.74 10.42 15.23
N LYS A 407 21.05 11.31 15.92
CA LYS A 407 21.37 11.73 17.29
C LYS A 407 20.21 11.40 18.23
N ALA A 408 20.56 11.10 19.47
CA ALA A 408 19.59 11.05 20.53
C ALA A 408 18.97 12.45 20.76
N VAL A 409 17.66 12.48 20.99
CA VAL A 409 16.91 13.72 21.24
C VAL A 409 16.24 13.63 22.61
N THR A 410 16.40 14.66 23.44
CA THR A 410 15.57 14.80 24.65
C THR A 410 14.26 15.47 24.27
N ALA A 411 13.17 14.73 24.39
CA ALA A 411 11.81 15.24 24.19
C ALA A 411 11.26 15.80 25.51
N GLU A 412 10.67 16.99 25.46
CA GLU A 412 9.81 17.53 26.50
C GLU A 412 8.36 17.14 26.18
N LEU A 413 7.75 16.37 27.09
CA LEU A 413 6.41 15.82 26.92
C LEU A 413 5.39 16.72 27.64
N ASP A 414 4.47 17.30 26.89
CA ASP A 414 3.31 18.07 27.38
C ASP A 414 2.06 17.21 27.16
N ILE A 415 1.66 16.48 28.20
CA ILE A 415 0.59 15.47 28.09
C ILE A 415 -0.61 15.89 28.93
N ALA A 416 -1.76 16.07 28.27
CA ALA A 416 -3.03 16.31 28.89
C ALA A 416 -3.90 15.04 28.92
N GLY A 417 -4.66 14.85 29.99
CA GLY A 417 -5.61 13.73 30.13
C GLY A 417 -4.99 12.37 30.42
N ALA A 418 -3.68 12.30 30.67
CA ALA A 418 -2.97 11.10 31.07
C ALA A 418 -1.78 11.44 32.00
N SER A 419 -1.28 10.43 32.73
CA SER A 419 -0.06 10.56 33.54
C SER A 419 1.04 9.67 33.02
N THR A 420 2.25 10.20 32.98
CA THR A 420 3.46 9.41 32.68
C THR A 420 4.00 8.69 33.91
N ASP A 421 3.45 8.93 35.11
CA ASP A 421 3.87 8.25 36.33
C ASP A 421 3.50 6.76 36.26
N GLY A 422 4.50 5.91 36.35
CA GLY A 422 4.33 4.47 36.22
C GLY A 422 4.04 3.98 34.79
N ALA A 423 4.17 4.85 33.79
CA ALA A 423 4.01 4.44 32.39
C ALA A 423 5.07 3.39 31.98
N GLU A 424 4.65 2.40 31.23
CA GLU A 424 5.55 1.44 30.60
C GLU A 424 6.12 2.03 29.31
N ILE A 425 7.44 1.91 29.12
CA ILE A 425 8.12 2.41 27.92
C ILE A 425 8.77 1.24 27.19
N LEU A 426 8.24 0.93 25.99
CA LEU A 426 8.82 -0.06 25.07
C LEU A 426 9.61 0.66 23.99
N ARG A 427 10.62 -0.03 23.44
CA ARG A 427 11.46 0.52 22.38
C ARG A 427 11.83 -0.49 21.31
N ILE A 428 12.09 0.08 20.13
CA ILE A 428 12.86 -0.54 19.05
C ILE A 428 14.01 0.43 18.78
N ASP A 429 15.24 0.00 19.07
CA ASP A 429 16.47 0.76 18.83
C ASP A 429 17.66 -0.21 18.68
N GLY A 430 18.90 0.25 18.82
CA GLY A 430 20.09 -0.60 18.75
C GLY A 430 20.25 -1.60 19.88
N VAL A 431 19.39 -1.57 20.92
CA VAL A 431 19.47 -2.41 22.12
C VAL A 431 18.19 -3.21 22.35
N TYR A 432 17.05 -2.58 22.11
CA TYR A 432 15.74 -3.15 22.39
C TYR A 432 15.01 -3.51 21.08
N THR A 433 14.30 -4.64 21.11
CA THR A 433 13.42 -5.08 20.02
C THR A 433 11.99 -5.20 20.56
N TYR A 434 11.28 -4.07 20.61
CA TYR A 434 9.92 -3.92 21.13
C TYR A 434 9.73 -4.54 22.52
N SER A 435 10.61 -4.15 23.43
CA SER A 435 10.62 -4.68 24.79
C SER A 435 10.66 -3.55 25.82
N PRO A 436 10.16 -3.80 27.05
CA PRO A 436 10.19 -2.84 28.15
C PRO A 436 11.63 -2.42 28.48
N THR A 437 11.83 -1.13 28.58
CA THR A 437 13.19 -0.57 28.79
C THR A 437 13.52 -0.36 30.28
N GLY A 438 12.55 -0.39 31.17
CA GLY A 438 12.68 0.06 32.55
C GLY A 438 12.98 1.56 32.71
N LYS A 439 12.99 2.33 31.63
CA LYS A 439 13.17 3.78 31.66
C LYS A 439 11.89 4.47 32.13
N ARG A 440 12.01 5.75 32.52
CA ARG A 440 10.89 6.57 32.98
C ARG A 440 10.98 7.95 32.37
N VAL A 441 9.86 8.62 32.29
CA VAL A 441 9.78 10.07 32.08
C VAL A 441 10.21 10.75 33.36
N VAL A 442 11.16 11.68 33.30
CA VAL A 442 11.69 12.42 34.45
C VAL A 442 11.51 13.90 34.19
N ASP A 443 10.82 14.60 35.08
CA ASP A 443 10.52 16.04 34.97
C ASP A 443 9.91 16.40 33.59
N GLY A 444 8.98 15.56 33.11
CA GLY A 444 8.38 15.74 31.80
C GLY A 444 9.29 15.48 30.59
N LYS A 445 10.50 14.91 30.82
CA LYS A 445 11.49 14.68 29.77
C LYS A 445 11.76 13.20 29.54
N LEU A 446 11.95 12.85 28.27
CA LEU A 446 12.32 11.50 27.86
C LEU A 446 13.44 11.55 26.81
N LEU A 447 14.51 10.76 27.04
CA LEU A 447 15.54 10.57 26.04
C LEU A 447 15.10 9.56 24.98
N LEU A 448 15.03 10.01 23.72
CA LEU A 448 14.77 9.21 22.54
C LEU A 448 16.09 8.90 21.84
N PRO A 449 16.56 7.66 21.81
CA PRO A 449 17.80 7.30 21.11
C PRO A 449 17.77 7.65 19.62
N ALA A 450 18.94 7.70 18.99
CA ALA A 450 19.05 7.78 17.53
C ALA A 450 18.30 6.62 16.87
N TRP A 451 17.63 6.86 15.76
CA TRP A 451 16.91 5.84 14.99
C TRP A 451 16.07 4.91 15.88
N SER A 452 15.12 5.47 16.61
CA SER A 452 14.30 4.72 17.57
C SER A 452 12.80 4.89 17.36
N CYS A 453 12.09 3.82 17.70
CA CYS A 453 10.64 3.84 17.93
C CYS A 453 10.41 3.70 19.44
N THR A 454 9.62 4.57 20.02
CA THR A 454 9.29 4.54 21.46
C THR A 454 7.77 4.52 21.63
N GLU A 455 7.29 3.54 22.37
CA GLU A 455 5.91 3.46 22.82
C GLU A 455 5.82 3.78 24.30
N ILE A 456 4.89 4.65 24.68
CA ILE A 456 4.58 5.00 26.05
C ILE A 456 3.14 4.56 26.34
N ARG A 457 2.99 3.57 27.23
CA ARG A 457 1.69 3.06 27.69
C ARG A 457 1.33 3.73 29.02
N MET A 458 0.22 4.43 29.05
CA MET A 458 -0.26 5.17 30.18
C MET A 458 -1.65 4.65 30.61
N LYS A 459 -2.02 4.94 31.84
CA LYS A 459 -3.33 4.59 32.40
C LYS A 459 -4.28 5.80 32.36
#